data_e889e6b95fccf075e67e7ba7226b3d03
#
_entry.id   e889e6b95fccf075e67e7ba7226b3d03
#
_cell.length_a   1.000
_cell.length_b   1.000
_cell.length_c   1.000
_cell.angle_alpha   90.00
_cell.angle_beta   90.00
_cell.angle_gamma   90.00
#
_symmetry.space_group_name_H-M   'P 1'
#
loop_
_entity.id
_entity.type
_entity.pdbx_description
1 polymer ?
#
loop_
_entity_poly.entity_id
_entity_poly.type
_entity_poly.pdbx_seq_one_letter_code
_entity_poly.pdbx_strand_id
1 'polypeptide(L)'
;MINDKIKIVFKTFSLIVFLFISSTNVTFGSELDKLFLKLKKASNQNIALKYEGEIWRYWYNDGFNDNSNKIMDECLVFFKNNKLDKAINCFTDLNKLDHNWAEPLNKIATIKFLMGDYEKSIRYIKLTLKKEPRHFGAIAGLVQINVILKKYDTALKHLASLEKIHPFISILSLRPGLEKLLKKHLI
;
A
#
# COMPACT_ATOMS: atom_id res chain seq x y z
N MET A 1 -23.58 53.40 -47.41
CA MET A 1 -24.53 52.74 -46.50
C MET A 1 -24.17 51.29 -46.27
N ILE A 2 -22.89 50.95 -46.00
CA ILE A 2 -22.48 49.57 -45.67
C ILE A 2 -21.60 49.48 -44.42
N ASN A 3 -21.35 50.64 -43.76
CA ASN A 3 -20.35 50.71 -42.68
C ASN A 3 -20.90 50.64 -41.24
N ASP A 4 -22.24 50.66 -41.04
CA ASP A 4 -22.78 50.74 -39.68
C ASP A 4 -23.26 49.39 -39.14
N LYS A 5 -23.45 48.37 -40.01
CA LYS A 5 -23.83 47.05 -39.58
C LYS A 5 -22.67 46.18 -39.07
N ILE A 6 -21.44 46.56 -39.41
CA ILE A 6 -20.23 45.78 -38.96
C ILE A 6 -19.78 46.24 -37.56
N LYS A 7 -20.13 47.43 -37.14
CA LYS A 7 -19.76 47.92 -35.78
C LYS A 7 -20.59 47.34 -34.63
N ILE A 8 -21.76 46.76 -34.93
CA ILE A 8 -22.64 46.22 -33.90
C ILE A 8 -22.31 44.76 -33.54
N VAL A 9 -21.66 44.04 -34.45
CA VAL A 9 -21.29 42.63 -34.20
C VAL A 9 -20.05 42.50 -33.31
N PHE A 10 -19.21 43.55 -33.20
CA PHE A 10 -18.01 43.52 -32.36
C PHE A 10 -18.19 44.01 -30.92
N LYS A 11 -19.41 44.40 -30.54
CA LYS A 11 -19.66 44.95 -29.19
C LYS A 11 -20.38 44.03 -28.23
N THR A 12 -20.68 42.80 -28.64
CA THR A 12 -21.30 41.78 -27.77
C THR A 12 -20.48 40.50 -27.65
N PHE A 13 -19.21 40.53 -28.09
CA PHE A 13 -18.26 39.53 -27.62
C PHE A 13 -17.71 39.97 -26.27
N SER A 14 -18.66 40.26 -25.36
CA SER A 14 -18.35 40.46 -23.95
C SER A 14 -17.83 39.13 -23.41
N LEU A 15 -16.59 39.15 -23.15
CA LEU A 15 -15.71 38.40 -22.32
C LEU A 15 -16.47 37.66 -21.19
N ILE A 16 -17.11 36.52 -21.51
CA ILE A 16 -17.39 35.50 -20.51
C ILE A 16 -16.06 34.74 -20.36
N VAL A 17 -15.13 35.37 -19.65
CA VAL A 17 -14.08 34.66 -18.97
C VAL A 17 -14.80 33.83 -17.91
N PHE A 18 -15.20 32.61 -18.28
CA PHE A 18 -15.44 31.57 -17.31
C PHE A 18 -14.10 31.36 -16.60
N LEU A 19 -13.95 32.07 -15.49
CA LEU A 19 -13.06 31.66 -14.44
C LEU A 19 -13.51 30.24 -14.03
N PHE A 20 -12.96 29.24 -14.72
CA PHE A 20 -12.81 27.93 -14.14
C PHE A 20 -11.90 28.14 -12.92
N ILE A 21 -12.51 28.58 -11.82
CA ILE A 21 -11.99 28.31 -10.51
C ILE A 21 -12.10 26.79 -10.41
N SER A 22 -11.06 26.10 -10.91
CA SER A 22 -10.79 24.77 -10.45
C SER A 22 -10.65 24.92 -8.94
N SER A 23 -11.77 24.73 -8.22
CA SER A 23 -11.73 24.40 -6.82
C SER A 23 -10.83 23.16 -6.75
N THR A 24 -9.54 23.40 -6.53
CA THR A 24 -8.68 22.39 -5.98
C THR A 24 -9.35 22.03 -4.66
N ASN A 25 -10.21 21.01 -4.70
CA ASN A 25 -10.58 20.33 -3.50
C ASN A 25 -9.24 19.90 -2.90
N VAL A 26 -8.76 20.68 -1.95
CA VAL A 26 -7.73 20.24 -1.01
C VAL A 26 -8.43 19.14 -0.24
N THR A 27 -8.43 17.94 -0.81
CA THR A 27 -8.77 16.73 -0.10
C THR A 27 -7.78 16.69 1.05
N PHE A 28 -8.24 17.06 2.23
CA PHE A 28 -7.50 16.79 3.46
C PHE A 28 -7.15 15.30 3.37
N GLY A 29 -5.86 15.00 3.21
CA GLY A 29 -5.40 13.63 3.08
C GLY A 29 -6.04 12.77 4.16
N SER A 30 -6.40 11.54 3.84
CA SER A 30 -7.02 10.59 4.78
C SER A 30 -6.20 10.52 6.08
N GLU A 31 -6.78 10.04 7.16
CA GLU A 31 -6.03 9.83 8.41
C GLU A 31 -4.80 8.94 8.17
N LEU A 32 -4.95 7.94 7.32
CA LEU A 32 -3.86 7.09 6.89
C LEU A 32 -2.74 7.88 6.18
N ASP A 33 -3.08 8.88 5.32
CA ASP A 33 -2.09 9.73 4.66
C ASP A 33 -1.29 10.57 5.66
N LYS A 34 -1.96 11.07 6.69
CA LYS A 34 -1.28 11.80 7.78
C LYS A 34 -0.33 10.90 8.55
N LEU A 35 -0.73 9.64 8.82
CA LEU A 35 0.13 8.66 9.50
C LEU A 35 1.36 8.33 8.66
N PHE A 36 1.22 8.12 7.36
CA PHE A 36 2.36 7.91 6.46
C PHE A 36 3.28 9.11 6.38
N LEU A 37 2.73 10.34 6.39
CA LEU A 37 3.56 11.55 6.43
C LEU A 37 4.38 11.63 7.73
N LYS A 38 3.77 11.31 8.86
CA LYS A 38 4.44 11.27 10.17
C LYS A 38 5.50 10.16 10.21
N LEU A 39 5.20 8.97 9.68
CA LEU A 39 6.15 7.86 9.56
C LEU A 39 7.37 8.25 8.73
N LYS A 40 7.13 8.85 7.55
CA LYS A 40 8.21 9.30 6.66
C LYS A 40 9.10 10.38 7.29
N LYS A 41 8.53 11.24 8.14
CA LYS A 41 9.23 12.34 8.85
C LYS A 41 9.77 11.92 10.23
N ALA A 42 9.64 10.66 10.61
CA ALA A 42 10.16 10.18 11.89
C ALA A 42 11.66 10.50 12.02
N SER A 43 12.08 11.03 13.16
CA SER A 43 13.48 11.41 13.41
C SER A 43 14.32 10.27 13.97
N ASN A 44 13.68 9.19 14.42
CA ASN A 44 14.34 8.02 15.00
C ASN A 44 13.43 6.79 14.96
N GLN A 45 14.02 5.63 15.29
CA GLN A 45 13.36 4.32 15.31
C GLN A 45 12.11 4.29 16.20
N ASN A 46 12.16 4.88 17.40
CA ASN A 46 11.06 4.81 18.36
C ASN A 46 9.82 5.57 17.85
N ILE A 47 10.03 6.74 17.24
CA ILE A 47 8.97 7.52 16.62
C ILE A 47 8.40 6.79 15.42
N ALA A 48 9.25 6.17 14.60
CA ALA A 48 8.82 5.37 13.46
C ALA A 48 7.96 4.18 13.90
N LEU A 49 8.38 3.42 14.91
CA LEU A 49 7.62 2.27 15.46
C LEU A 49 6.24 2.69 15.99
N LYS A 50 6.13 3.88 16.58
CA LYS A 50 4.83 4.42 16.99
C LYS A 50 3.88 4.54 15.81
N TYR A 51 4.30 5.23 14.74
CA TYR A 51 3.45 5.44 13.56
C TYR A 51 3.25 4.17 12.74
N GLU A 52 4.24 3.29 12.70
CA GLU A 52 4.08 1.95 12.14
C GLU A 52 2.94 1.19 12.83
N GLY A 53 2.92 1.19 14.17
CA GLY A 53 1.85 0.55 14.96
C GLY A 53 0.47 1.19 14.74
N GLU A 54 0.41 2.52 14.57
CA GLU A 54 -0.84 3.21 14.26
C GLU A 54 -1.35 2.87 12.85
N ILE A 55 -0.47 2.76 11.85
CA ILE A 55 -0.80 2.33 10.48
C ILE A 55 -1.28 0.87 10.48
N TRP A 56 -0.59 -0.04 11.18
CA TRP A 56 -1.05 -1.41 11.33
C TRP A 56 -2.45 -1.49 11.94
N ARG A 57 -2.72 -0.73 13.01
CA ARG A 57 -4.04 -0.67 13.63
C ARG A 57 -5.10 -0.15 12.66
N TYR A 58 -4.77 0.87 11.87
CA TYR A 58 -5.65 1.38 10.83
C TYR A 58 -6.00 0.27 9.85
N TRP A 59 -5.03 -0.41 9.24
CA TRP A 59 -5.27 -1.48 8.27
C TRP A 59 -6.05 -2.67 8.84
N TYR A 60 -5.87 -2.99 10.13
CA TYR A 60 -6.62 -4.06 10.78
C TYR A 60 -8.09 -3.72 11.02
N ASN A 61 -8.43 -2.44 11.11
CA ASN A 61 -9.78 -1.95 11.40
C ASN A 61 -10.40 -1.18 10.22
N ASP A 62 -9.85 -1.33 9.01
CA ASP A 62 -10.30 -0.64 7.78
C ASP A 62 -11.46 -1.39 7.09
N GLY A 63 -12.11 -2.31 7.80
CA GLY A 63 -13.29 -3.01 7.32
C GLY A 63 -14.49 -2.08 7.13
N PHE A 64 -15.31 -2.38 6.15
CA PHE A 64 -16.50 -1.60 5.78
C PHE A 64 -17.42 -1.27 6.97
N ASN A 65 -17.46 -2.14 7.98
CA ASN A 65 -18.24 -1.97 9.21
C ASN A 65 -17.68 -2.82 10.34
N ASP A 66 -18.23 -2.63 11.56
CA ASP A 66 -17.84 -3.36 12.76
C ASP A 66 -17.96 -4.89 12.62
N ASN A 67 -18.89 -5.37 11.80
CA ASN A 67 -19.04 -6.81 11.56
C ASN A 67 -17.85 -7.34 10.73
N SER A 68 -17.39 -6.60 9.72
CA SER A 68 -16.19 -6.96 8.95
C SER A 68 -14.97 -7.04 9.86
N ASN A 69 -14.80 -6.08 10.78
CA ASN A 69 -13.70 -6.08 11.75
C ASN A 69 -13.76 -7.28 12.70
N LYS A 70 -14.95 -7.68 13.16
CA LYS A 70 -15.12 -8.90 13.97
C LYS A 70 -14.74 -10.16 13.20
N ILE A 71 -15.16 -10.27 11.94
CA ILE A 71 -14.76 -11.41 11.08
C ILE A 71 -13.24 -11.43 10.89
N MET A 72 -12.58 -10.28 10.75
CA MET A 72 -11.12 -10.21 10.70
C MET A 72 -10.50 -10.85 11.96
N ASP A 73 -10.99 -10.50 13.13
CA ASP A 73 -10.51 -11.07 14.39
C ASP A 73 -10.71 -12.60 14.45
N GLU A 74 -11.84 -13.11 13.99
CA GLU A 74 -12.11 -14.55 13.89
C GLU A 74 -11.11 -15.24 12.93
N CYS A 75 -10.87 -14.64 11.76
CA CYS A 75 -9.90 -15.16 10.81
C CYS A 75 -8.48 -15.20 11.41
N LEU A 76 -8.10 -14.17 12.17
CA LEU A 76 -6.83 -14.11 12.89
C LEU A 76 -6.71 -15.20 13.96
N VAL A 77 -7.80 -15.59 14.62
CA VAL A 77 -7.82 -16.72 15.57
C VAL A 77 -7.49 -18.02 14.83
N PHE A 78 -8.05 -18.28 13.65
CA PHE A 78 -7.67 -19.45 12.87
C PHE A 78 -6.19 -19.43 12.51
N PHE A 79 -5.68 -18.28 12.08
CA PHE A 79 -4.27 -18.13 11.71
C PHE A 79 -3.35 -18.37 12.92
N LYS A 80 -3.61 -17.73 14.07
CA LYS A 80 -2.83 -17.90 15.31
C LYS A 80 -2.80 -19.35 15.80
N ASN A 81 -3.89 -20.09 15.58
CA ASN A 81 -4.00 -21.50 15.94
C ASN A 81 -3.46 -22.44 14.86
N ASN A 82 -2.69 -21.95 13.89
CA ASN A 82 -2.12 -22.69 12.77
C ASN A 82 -3.15 -23.47 11.92
N LYS A 83 -4.43 -23.05 11.94
CA LYS A 83 -5.50 -23.61 11.12
C LYS A 83 -5.49 -22.89 9.75
N LEU A 84 -4.39 -23.08 8.99
CA LEU A 84 -4.07 -22.25 7.82
C LEU A 84 -5.14 -22.28 6.74
N ASP A 85 -5.69 -23.44 6.40
CA ASP A 85 -6.75 -23.55 5.38
C ASP A 85 -8.03 -22.84 5.82
N LYS A 86 -8.43 -22.97 7.10
CA LYS A 86 -9.57 -22.25 7.65
C LYS A 86 -9.33 -20.73 7.63
N ALA A 87 -8.12 -20.29 7.97
CA ALA A 87 -7.75 -18.88 7.89
C ALA A 87 -7.82 -18.34 6.46
N ILE A 88 -7.28 -19.09 5.47
CA ILE A 88 -7.35 -18.69 4.05
C ILE A 88 -8.80 -18.56 3.60
N ASN A 89 -9.65 -19.54 3.89
CA ASN A 89 -11.08 -19.50 3.52
C ASN A 89 -11.77 -18.29 4.17
N CYS A 90 -11.55 -18.08 5.47
CA CYS A 90 -12.10 -16.97 6.22
C CYS A 90 -11.68 -15.61 5.63
N PHE A 91 -10.38 -15.39 5.38
CA PHE A 91 -9.91 -14.14 4.75
C PHE A 91 -10.38 -14.00 3.30
N THR A 92 -10.57 -15.11 2.58
CA THR A 92 -11.12 -15.08 1.22
C THR A 92 -12.57 -14.61 1.23
N ASP A 93 -13.38 -15.12 2.15
CA ASP A 93 -14.78 -14.70 2.28
C ASP A 93 -14.89 -13.26 2.78
N LEU A 94 -14.02 -12.86 3.71
CA LEU A 94 -13.93 -11.47 4.15
C LEU A 94 -13.56 -10.53 2.98
N ASN A 95 -12.61 -10.91 2.10
CA ASN A 95 -12.29 -10.11 0.93
C ASN A 95 -13.41 -10.06 -0.12
N LYS A 96 -14.31 -11.05 -0.18
CA LYS A 96 -15.52 -10.98 -1.02
C LYS A 96 -16.56 -10.03 -0.42
N LEU A 97 -16.67 -10.01 0.90
CA LEU A 97 -17.58 -9.12 1.63
C LEU A 97 -17.12 -7.67 1.55
N ASP A 98 -15.81 -7.44 1.67
CA ASP A 98 -15.17 -6.13 1.61
C ASP A 98 -13.97 -6.15 0.66
N HIS A 99 -14.26 -5.95 -0.64
CA HIS A 99 -13.21 -6.02 -1.66
C HIS A 99 -12.35 -4.76 -1.79
N ASN A 100 -12.57 -3.73 -1.01
CA ASN A 100 -11.68 -2.58 -0.95
C ASN A 100 -10.61 -2.74 0.13
N TRP A 101 -10.81 -3.61 1.08
CA TRP A 101 -9.89 -3.83 2.19
C TRP A 101 -8.65 -4.63 1.75
N ALA A 102 -7.45 -4.05 2.00
CA ALA A 102 -6.19 -4.65 1.56
C ALA A 102 -5.72 -5.79 2.49
N GLU A 103 -5.96 -5.67 3.81
CA GLU A 103 -5.37 -6.53 4.83
C GLU A 103 -5.78 -8.01 4.75
N PRO A 104 -7.03 -8.39 4.42
CA PRO A 104 -7.37 -9.80 4.21
C PRO A 104 -6.49 -10.48 3.16
N LEU A 105 -6.20 -9.78 2.05
CA LEU A 105 -5.31 -10.28 0.99
C LEU A 105 -3.86 -10.40 1.46
N ASN A 106 -3.39 -9.43 2.24
CA ASN A 106 -2.06 -9.47 2.86
C ASN A 106 -1.93 -10.66 3.81
N LYS A 107 -2.98 -11.00 4.58
CA LYS A 107 -2.98 -12.20 5.43
C LYS A 107 -2.91 -13.49 4.63
N ILE A 108 -3.67 -13.60 3.55
CA ILE A 108 -3.57 -14.76 2.65
C ILE A 108 -2.15 -14.87 2.06
N ALA A 109 -1.56 -13.73 1.64
CA ALA A 109 -0.19 -13.69 1.14
C ALA A 109 0.82 -14.22 2.17
N THR A 110 0.68 -13.78 3.43
CA THR A 110 1.51 -14.22 4.54
C THR A 110 1.37 -15.73 4.79
N ILE A 111 0.14 -16.25 4.78
CA ILE A 111 -0.10 -17.69 4.95
C ILE A 111 0.53 -18.48 3.80
N LYS A 112 0.36 -18.04 2.55
CA LYS A 112 0.98 -18.70 1.39
C LYS A 112 2.50 -18.68 1.46
N PHE A 113 3.09 -17.59 1.96
CA PHE A 113 4.53 -17.51 2.24
C PHE A 113 4.97 -18.57 3.25
N LEU A 114 4.27 -18.68 4.38
CA LEU A 114 4.57 -19.69 5.43
C LEU A 114 4.42 -21.12 4.94
N MET A 115 3.52 -21.37 3.99
CA MET A 115 3.34 -22.67 3.34
C MET A 115 4.42 -22.96 2.26
N GLY A 116 5.33 -22.00 1.98
CA GLY A 116 6.33 -22.13 0.90
C GLY A 116 5.75 -21.90 -0.51
N ASP A 117 4.48 -21.56 -0.64
CA ASP A 117 3.83 -21.28 -1.93
C ASP A 117 4.10 -19.80 -2.34
N TYR A 118 5.38 -19.55 -2.67
CA TYR A 118 5.86 -18.20 -2.96
C TYR A 118 5.17 -17.57 -4.18
N GLU A 119 4.80 -18.37 -5.16
CA GLU A 119 4.11 -17.88 -6.35
C GLU A 119 2.72 -17.34 -5.98
N LYS A 120 1.94 -18.08 -5.21
CA LYS A 120 0.64 -17.58 -4.73
C LYS A 120 0.80 -16.42 -3.77
N SER A 121 1.81 -16.45 -2.89
CA SER A 121 2.11 -15.32 -2.01
C SER A 121 2.34 -14.05 -2.81
N ILE A 122 3.20 -14.07 -3.85
CA ILE A 122 3.45 -12.92 -4.73
C ILE A 122 2.15 -12.43 -5.40
N ARG A 123 1.28 -13.34 -5.85
CA ARG A 123 -0.01 -12.94 -6.45
C ARG A 123 -0.88 -12.17 -5.47
N TYR A 124 -1.01 -12.65 -4.23
CA TYR A 124 -1.80 -11.96 -3.20
C TYR A 124 -1.15 -10.65 -2.74
N ILE A 125 0.20 -10.59 -2.65
CA ILE A 125 0.92 -9.33 -2.41
C ILE A 125 0.59 -8.29 -3.49
N LYS A 126 0.62 -8.67 -4.77
CA LYS A 126 0.26 -7.76 -5.87
C LYS A 126 -1.17 -7.25 -5.76
N LEU A 127 -2.12 -8.09 -5.35
CA LEU A 127 -3.50 -7.68 -5.10
C LEU A 127 -3.59 -6.72 -3.91
N THR A 128 -2.86 -6.97 -2.83
CA THR A 128 -2.74 -6.06 -1.68
C THR A 128 -2.21 -4.68 -2.12
N LEU A 129 -1.11 -4.67 -2.88
CA LEU A 129 -0.47 -3.43 -3.34
C LEU A 129 -1.29 -2.67 -4.39
N LYS A 130 -2.20 -3.33 -5.08
CA LYS A 130 -3.17 -2.67 -5.96
C LYS A 130 -4.16 -1.82 -5.16
N LYS A 131 -4.51 -2.24 -3.92
CA LYS A 131 -5.43 -1.54 -3.02
C LYS A 131 -4.71 -0.49 -2.18
N GLU A 132 -3.58 -0.85 -1.58
CA GLU A 132 -2.71 0.05 -0.80
C GLU A 132 -1.26 -0.07 -1.30
N PRO A 133 -0.84 0.81 -2.21
CA PRO A 133 0.51 0.78 -2.78
C PRO A 133 1.64 0.99 -1.76
N ARG A 134 1.32 1.56 -0.60
CA ARG A 134 2.27 1.83 0.49
C ARG A 134 2.29 0.72 1.54
N HIS A 135 1.65 -0.41 1.28
CA HIS A 135 1.55 -1.49 2.26
C HIS A 135 2.93 -2.10 2.53
N PHE A 136 3.67 -1.51 3.47
CA PHE A 136 5.06 -1.87 3.73
C PHE A 136 5.25 -3.33 4.15
N GLY A 137 4.29 -3.96 4.83
CA GLY A 137 4.32 -5.39 5.13
C GLY A 137 4.28 -6.26 3.89
N ALA A 138 3.44 -5.91 2.91
CA ALA A 138 3.38 -6.62 1.64
C ALA A 138 4.67 -6.45 0.81
N ILE A 139 5.24 -5.23 0.77
CA ILE A 139 6.53 -4.99 0.09
C ILE A 139 7.66 -5.76 0.79
N ALA A 140 7.67 -5.80 2.13
CA ALA A 140 8.64 -6.60 2.89
C ALA A 140 8.52 -8.09 2.55
N GLY A 141 7.31 -8.60 2.35
CA GLY A 141 7.08 -9.96 1.85
C GLY A 141 7.73 -10.21 0.49
N LEU A 142 7.66 -9.26 -0.46
CA LEU A 142 8.38 -9.36 -1.74
C LEU A 142 9.90 -9.40 -1.55
N VAL A 143 10.43 -8.59 -0.63
CA VAL A 143 11.87 -8.64 -0.31
C VAL A 143 12.25 -10.04 0.15
N GLN A 144 11.55 -10.59 1.15
CA GLN A 144 11.84 -11.90 1.72
C GLN A 144 11.76 -13.01 0.68
N ILE A 145 10.70 -13.04 -0.14
CA ILE A 145 10.55 -14.04 -1.20
C ILE A 145 11.70 -13.96 -2.20
N ASN A 146 12.06 -12.75 -2.65
CA ASN A 146 13.14 -12.57 -3.62
C ASN A 146 14.52 -12.95 -3.03
N VAL A 147 14.72 -12.76 -1.73
CA VAL A 147 15.93 -13.26 -1.04
C VAL A 147 15.97 -14.80 -1.07
N ILE A 148 14.87 -15.46 -0.71
CA ILE A 148 14.77 -16.92 -0.73
C ILE A 148 15.00 -17.48 -2.14
N LEU A 149 14.45 -16.81 -3.16
CA LEU A 149 14.62 -17.18 -4.57
C LEU A 149 15.96 -16.73 -5.17
N LYS A 150 16.89 -16.19 -4.35
CA LYS A 150 18.20 -15.64 -4.76
C LYS A 150 18.12 -14.54 -5.84
N LYS A 151 16.98 -13.85 -5.96
CA LYS A 151 16.77 -12.72 -6.88
C LYS A 151 17.17 -11.41 -6.19
N TYR A 152 18.46 -11.30 -5.86
CA TYR A 152 19.00 -10.24 -4.99
C TYR A 152 18.80 -8.83 -5.56
N ASP A 153 18.96 -8.65 -6.89
CA ASP A 153 18.70 -7.37 -7.55
C ASP A 153 17.22 -6.92 -7.34
N THR A 154 16.28 -7.83 -7.52
CA THR A 154 14.86 -7.57 -7.31
C THR A 154 14.55 -7.27 -5.84
N ALA A 155 15.16 -8.00 -4.91
CA ALA A 155 15.03 -7.74 -3.48
C ALA A 155 15.53 -6.33 -3.12
N LEU A 156 16.67 -5.90 -3.65
CA LEU A 156 17.23 -4.57 -3.44
C LEU A 156 16.33 -3.46 -4.02
N LYS A 157 15.68 -3.69 -5.17
CA LYS A 157 14.69 -2.74 -5.74
C LYS A 157 13.48 -2.57 -4.81
N HIS A 158 12.97 -3.67 -4.24
CA HIS A 158 11.88 -3.60 -3.26
C HIS A 158 12.32 -2.92 -1.96
N LEU A 159 13.54 -3.16 -1.47
CA LEU A 159 14.09 -2.45 -0.32
C LEU A 159 14.17 -0.93 -0.58
N ALA A 160 14.61 -0.51 -1.75
CA ALA A 160 14.69 0.91 -2.11
C ALA A 160 13.29 1.56 -2.17
N SER A 161 12.28 0.83 -2.63
CA SER A 161 10.89 1.31 -2.61
C SER A 161 10.35 1.40 -1.19
N LEU A 162 10.66 0.41 -0.36
CA LEU A 162 10.22 0.33 1.03
C LEU A 162 10.82 1.46 1.88
N GLU A 163 12.09 1.76 1.70
CA GLU A 163 12.81 2.84 2.40
C GLU A 163 12.16 4.22 2.18
N LYS A 164 11.62 4.47 0.98
CA LYS A 164 10.91 5.73 0.67
C LYS A 164 9.60 5.86 1.44
N ILE A 165 8.99 4.74 1.84
CA ILE A 165 7.71 4.68 2.56
C ILE A 165 7.97 4.66 4.07
N HIS A 166 8.92 3.83 4.51
CA HIS A 166 9.22 3.55 5.90
C HIS A 166 10.74 3.49 6.13
N PRO A 167 11.40 4.65 6.35
CA PRO A 167 12.87 4.74 6.39
C PRO A 167 13.52 3.99 7.57
N PHE A 168 12.75 3.55 8.56
CA PHE A 168 13.22 2.85 9.75
C PHE A 168 12.78 1.39 9.84
N ILE A 169 12.18 0.83 8.79
CA ILE A 169 11.74 -0.57 8.85
C ILE A 169 12.92 -1.53 8.96
N SER A 170 12.84 -2.47 9.89
CA SER A 170 13.96 -3.36 10.26
C SER A 170 14.56 -4.16 9.11
N ILE A 171 13.75 -4.54 8.12
CA ILE A 171 14.21 -5.33 6.97
C ILE A 171 15.25 -4.60 6.09
N LEU A 172 15.40 -3.28 6.21
CA LEU A 172 16.44 -2.51 5.52
C LEU A 172 17.85 -2.94 5.93
N SER A 173 18.02 -3.53 7.11
CA SER A 173 19.28 -4.10 7.59
C SER A 173 19.82 -5.22 6.69
N LEU A 174 19.01 -5.83 5.84
CA LEU A 174 19.45 -6.84 4.88
C LEU A 174 20.27 -6.27 3.72
N ARG A 175 20.18 -4.96 3.44
CA ARG A 175 20.80 -4.31 2.27
C ARG A 175 22.29 -4.63 2.09
N PRO A 176 23.18 -4.43 3.09
CA PRO A 176 24.61 -4.66 2.89
C PRO A 176 24.93 -6.11 2.52
N GLY A 177 24.21 -7.06 3.15
CA GLY A 177 24.35 -8.50 2.83
C GLY A 177 23.92 -8.84 1.41
N LEU A 178 22.79 -8.27 0.95
CA LEU A 178 22.28 -8.52 -0.39
C LEU A 178 23.16 -7.92 -1.48
N GLU A 179 23.72 -6.73 -1.26
CA GLU A 179 24.68 -6.09 -2.17
C GLU A 179 25.97 -6.94 -2.31
N LYS A 180 26.46 -7.51 -1.21
CA LYS A 180 27.61 -8.45 -1.24
C LYS A 180 27.29 -9.73 -2.01
N LEU A 181 26.10 -10.30 -1.79
CA LEU A 181 25.65 -11.50 -2.50
C LEU A 181 25.46 -11.24 -3.99
N LEU A 182 24.89 -10.09 -4.35
CA LEU A 182 24.71 -9.72 -5.75
C LEU A 182 26.04 -9.60 -6.48
N LYS A 183 27.05 -8.92 -5.88
CA LYS A 183 28.41 -8.84 -6.45
C LYS A 183 29.03 -10.22 -6.67
N LYS A 184 28.86 -11.14 -5.72
CA LYS A 184 29.39 -12.51 -5.83
C LYS A 184 28.73 -13.34 -6.93
N HIS A 185 27.46 -13.03 -7.26
CA HIS A 185 26.72 -13.73 -8.33
C HIS A 185 27.03 -13.21 -9.73
N LEU A 186 27.68 -12.06 -9.85
CA LEU A 186 28.05 -11.43 -11.13
C LEU A 186 29.48 -11.79 -11.59
N ILE A 187 30.22 -12.49 -10.73
CA ILE A 187 31.56 -13.05 -10.99
C ILE A 187 31.46 -14.54 -11.27
#